data_da3103291d0e4ae4c8dc4a392413ccc8
#
_entry.id   da3103291d0e4ae4c8dc4a392413ccc8
#
_cell.length_a   1.000
_cell.length_b   1.000
_cell.length_c   1.000
_cell.angle_alpha   90.00
_cell.angle_beta   90.00
_cell.angle_gamma   90.00
#
_symmetry.space_group_name_H-M   'P 1'
#
loop_
_entity.id
_entity.type
_entity.pdbx_description
1 polymer ?
#
loop_
_entity_poly.entity_id
_entity_poly.type
_entity_poly.pdbx_seq_one_letter_code
_entity_poly.pdbx_strand_id
1 'polypeptide(L)'
;MEQLLHYVWKHKLWPLHALTTTDDRLVEVIDPGLYNRRNAGPDFFNAKVRIGSTLWVGNVEIHTNASDWYAHGHDRDGAYDNVVLHVVGNADVNVKNSRGDYLPQMVLEVPSAVKEHYEELLQTDQYPPCYSIIPNLSRLLVHSWMAALQTERLEKKTEAIRQRAERAGGSWEDAYFVTLARNYGFGINSDAFEEWAQRVPLSAVGKHRDDLFQIEAMFFGQAGLLNPDAMSTQHRADALADDYFCRLRNEYQYLAHKFSMEPMDAKMWRFLRLRPQNFPYIRISQLANLYYERRSGLSSLIECKTIEDIQQLLATQVTPYWQTHYTFGAESRHSEKRMSAASLNLIIINTAIPMLFAVGRHRQKEELCDRAFDLLEQLKAENNHIVSTWQECGLEAHSAGDSQALIQLKNEYCDRRDCLRCRFGYEYLSRGER
;
A
#
# COMPACT_ATOMS: atom_id res chain seq x y z
N MET A 1 -24.59 -11.55 5.73
CA MET A 1 -24.90 -12.98 5.48
C MET A 1 -24.35 -13.44 4.13
N GLU A 2 -24.58 -12.72 3.07
CA GLU A 2 -24.10 -13.04 1.71
C GLU A 2 -22.59 -13.30 1.62
N GLN A 3 -21.75 -12.47 2.24
CA GLN A 3 -20.29 -12.69 2.29
C GLN A 3 -19.90 -14.03 2.93
N LEU A 4 -20.67 -14.51 3.92
CA LEU A 4 -20.45 -15.84 4.49
C LEU A 4 -20.86 -16.96 3.52
N LEU A 5 -21.92 -16.78 2.74
CA LEU A 5 -22.30 -17.72 1.68
C LEU A 5 -21.22 -17.79 0.60
N HIS A 6 -20.68 -16.64 0.15
CA HIS A 6 -19.52 -16.60 -0.77
C HIS A 6 -18.33 -17.35 -0.18
N TYR A 7 -18.05 -17.14 1.12
CA TYR A 7 -16.96 -17.81 1.81
C TYR A 7 -17.15 -19.32 1.86
N VAL A 8 -18.32 -19.78 2.30
CA VAL A 8 -18.69 -21.21 2.37
C VAL A 8 -18.61 -21.85 0.98
N TRP A 9 -19.15 -21.21 -0.05
CA TRP A 9 -19.08 -21.67 -1.44
C TRP A 9 -17.65 -21.80 -1.93
N LYS A 10 -16.86 -20.75 -1.79
CA LYS A 10 -15.47 -20.68 -2.24
C LYS A 10 -14.59 -21.78 -1.63
N HIS A 11 -14.78 -22.04 -0.33
CA HIS A 11 -13.96 -22.98 0.43
C HIS A 11 -14.59 -24.38 0.57
N LYS A 12 -15.75 -24.58 -0.05
CA LYS A 12 -16.51 -25.85 0.00
C LYS A 12 -16.80 -26.30 1.44
N LEU A 13 -17.18 -25.36 2.30
CA LEU A 13 -17.43 -25.61 3.72
C LEU A 13 -18.91 -25.91 3.97
N TRP A 14 -19.45 -26.92 3.34
CA TRP A 14 -20.80 -27.42 3.60
C TRP A 14 -20.77 -28.78 4.28
N PRO A 15 -21.83 -29.14 5.02
CA PRO A 15 -21.92 -30.46 5.64
C PRO A 15 -21.80 -31.61 4.62
N LEU A 16 -21.33 -32.77 5.10
CA LEU A 16 -21.09 -33.97 4.26
C LEU A 16 -22.36 -34.61 3.68
N HIS A 17 -23.54 -34.00 3.83
CA HIS A 17 -24.76 -34.46 3.18
C HIS A 17 -24.78 -34.05 1.71
N ALA A 18 -25.57 -34.79 0.92
CA ALA A 18 -25.70 -34.50 -0.50
C ALA A 18 -26.36 -33.13 -0.73
N LEU A 19 -25.65 -32.25 -1.52
CA LEU A 19 -26.28 -31.02 -1.96
C LEU A 19 -27.32 -31.30 -3.02
N THR A 20 -28.46 -30.59 -2.95
CA THR A 20 -29.55 -30.68 -3.94
C THR A 20 -30.01 -29.34 -4.40
N THR A 21 -30.51 -29.24 -5.60
CA THR A 21 -31.28 -28.10 -6.07
C THR A 21 -32.63 -28.05 -5.39
N THR A 22 -33.35 -26.94 -5.49
CA THR A 22 -34.72 -26.77 -4.96
C THR A 22 -35.74 -27.68 -5.64
N ASP A 23 -35.41 -28.30 -6.77
CA ASP A 23 -36.16 -29.32 -7.48
C ASP A 23 -35.60 -30.73 -7.32
N ASP A 24 -34.89 -30.99 -6.21
CA ASP A 24 -34.41 -32.30 -5.74
C ASP A 24 -33.32 -32.97 -6.65
N ARG A 25 -32.67 -32.25 -7.55
CA ARG A 25 -31.53 -32.80 -8.33
C ARG A 25 -30.27 -32.74 -7.51
N LEU A 26 -29.49 -33.83 -7.50
CA LEU A 26 -28.17 -33.86 -6.85
C LEU A 26 -27.23 -32.83 -7.46
N VAL A 27 -26.49 -32.15 -6.63
CA VAL A 27 -25.44 -31.16 -7.01
C VAL A 27 -24.10 -31.63 -6.51
N GLU A 28 -23.10 -31.75 -7.43
CA GLU A 28 -21.72 -31.97 -7.12
C GLU A 28 -20.90 -30.74 -7.59
N VAL A 29 -20.25 -30.06 -6.66
CA VAL A 29 -19.39 -28.93 -6.98
C VAL A 29 -17.98 -29.40 -7.23
N ILE A 30 -17.61 -29.56 -8.50
CA ILE A 30 -16.25 -29.98 -8.93
C ILE A 30 -15.30 -28.83 -8.74
N ASP A 31 -15.63 -27.64 -9.26
CA ASP A 31 -14.86 -26.41 -9.12
C ASP A 31 -15.83 -25.24 -8.81
N PRO A 32 -15.64 -24.52 -7.69
CA PRO A 32 -16.52 -23.41 -7.34
C PRO A 32 -16.40 -22.20 -8.28
N GLY A 33 -15.36 -22.15 -9.12
CA GLY A 33 -15.08 -21.05 -10.04
C GLY A 33 -14.15 -19.97 -9.47
N LEU A 34 -13.88 -19.00 -10.31
CA LEU A 34 -13.03 -17.85 -9.96
C LEU A 34 -13.88 -16.74 -9.33
N TYR A 35 -13.60 -16.41 -8.09
CA TYR A 35 -14.33 -15.37 -7.38
C TYR A 35 -14.13 -13.98 -7.99
N ASN A 36 -15.23 -13.34 -8.41
CA ASN A 36 -15.27 -11.98 -8.94
C ASN A 36 -15.29 -10.97 -7.80
N ARG A 37 -14.21 -10.20 -7.65
CA ARG A 37 -14.07 -9.24 -6.55
C ARG A 37 -14.28 -7.78 -6.94
N ARG A 38 -14.19 -7.45 -8.22
CA ARG A 38 -14.02 -6.06 -8.67
C ARG A 38 -14.78 -5.70 -9.95
N ASN A 39 -15.24 -6.68 -10.70
CA ASN A 39 -15.87 -6.46 -11.99
C ASN A 39 -17.38 -6.59 -11.86
N ALA A 40 -18.12 -5.88 -12.72
CA ALA A 40 -19.54 -6.16 -12.91
C ALA A 40 -19.74 -7.59 -13.41
N GLY A 41 -20.87 -8.21 -13.09
CA GLY A 41 -21.22 -9.58 -13.49
C GLY A 41 -21.23 -10.56 -12.33
N PRO A 42 -21.46 -11.86 -12.61
CA PRO A 42 -21.66 -12.90 -11.61
C PRO A 42 -20.53 -13.06 -10.60
N ASP A 43 -20.83 -13.55 -9.41
CA ASP A 43 -19.93 -13.70 -8.27
C ASP A 43 -18.77 -14.67 -8.51
N PHE A 44 -19.02 -15.75 -9.25
CA PHE A 44 -18.00 -16.74 -9.58
C PHE A 44 -18.06 -17.07 -11.08
N PHE A 45 -16.90 -16.97 -11.73
CA PHE A 45 -16.75 -17.29 -13.16
C PHE A 45 -16.25 -18.72 -13.36
N ASN A 46 -16.72 -19.36 -14.45
CA ASN A 46 -16.25 -20.65 -14.91
C ASN A 46 -16.31 -21.77 -13.84
N ALA A 47 -17.31 -21.76 -13.01
CA ALA A 47 -17.58 -22.88 -12.09
C ALA A 47 -17.90 -24.15 -12.88
N LYS A 48 -17.56 -25.33 -12.30
CA LYS A 48 -17.88 -26.64 -12.84
C LYS A 48 -18.77 -27.36 -11.82
N VAL A 49 -20.02 -27.52 -12.16
CA VAL A 49 -21.02 -28.16 -11.30
C VAL A 49 -21.74 -29.26 -12.07
N ARG A 50 -21.95 -30.40 -11.43
CA ARG A 50 -22.80 -31.46 -11.96
C ARG A 50 -24.17 -31.35 -11.29
N ILE A 51 -25.23 -31.22 -12.09
CA ILE A 51 -26.62 -31.16 -11.62
C ILE A 51 -27.34 -32.37 -12.22
N GLY A 52 -27.72 -33.31 -11.38
CA GLY A 52 -28.20 -34.62 -11.84
C GLY A 52 -27.11 -35.34 -12.65
N SER A 53 -27.42 -35.71 -13.89
CA SER A 53 -26.51 -36.38 -14.81
C SER A 53 -25.67 -35.41 -15.68
N THR A 54 -25.96 -34.10 -15.65
CA THR A 54 -25.40 -33.11 -16.57
C THR A 54 -24.28 -32.32 -15.92
N LEU A 55 -23.11 -32.27 -16.59
CA LEU A 55 -22.01 -31.38 -16.20
C LEU A 55 -22.22 -30.01 -16.84
N TRP A 56 -22.28 -28.97 -16.00
CA TRP A 56 -22.39 -27.57 -16.38
C TRP A 56 -21.07 -26.87 -16.16
N VAL A 57 -20.68 -26.03 -17.11
CA VAL A 57 -19.57 -25.08 -16.98
C VAL A 57 -20.12 -23.68 -17.23
N GLY A 58 -20.08 -22.81 -16.25
CA GLY A 58 -20.64 -21.47 -16.34
C GLY A 58 -20.42 -20.68 -15.05
N ASN A 59 -21.22 -19.66 -14.89
CA ASN A 59 -21.09 -18.76 -13.73
C ASN A 59 -22.03 -19.17 -12.59
N VAL A 60 -21.69 -18.76 -11.38
CA VAL A 60 -22.52 -18.92 -10.19
C VAL A 60 -22.79 -17.56 -9.60
N GLU A 61 -24.04 -17.30 -9.25
CA GLU A 61 -24.48 -16.12 -8.51
C GLU A 61 -24.97 -16.54 -7.13
N ILE A 62 -24.69 -15.72 -6.11
CA ILE A 62 -24.99 -16.02 -4.71
C ILE A 62 -25.73 -14.85 -4.08
N HIS A 63 -26.88 -15.14 -3.46
CA HIS A 63 -27.69 -14.15 -2.75
C HIS A 63 -28.12 -14.65 -1.37
N THR A 64 -28.48 -13.73 -0.50
CA THR A 64 -29.12 -14.09 0.77
C THR A 64 -30.54 -14.67 0.54
N ASN A 65 -31.32 -13.99 -0.29
CA ASN A 65 -32.63 -14.46 -0.70
C ASN A 65 -32.69 -14.61 -2.22
N ALA A 66 -33.47 -15.57 -2.73
CA ALA A 66 -33.59 -15.73 -4.17
C ALA A 66 -34.24 -14.52 -4.85
N SER A 67 -35.13 -13.81 -4.16
CA SER A 67 -35.78 -12.58 -4.65
C SER A 67 -34.80 -11.43 -4.91
N ASP A 68 -33.57 -11.44 -4.33
CA ASP A 68 -32.53 -10.45 -4.57
C ASP A 68 -32.07 -10.45 -6.04
N TRP A 69 -32.23 -11.58 -6.75
CA TRP A 69 -32.02 -11.69 -8.20
C TRP A 69 -32.82 -10.64 -9.00
N TYR A 70 -34.07 -10.46 -8.66
CA TYR A 70 -34.94 -9.47 -9.31
C TYR A 70 -34.68 -8.06 -8.79
N ALA A 71 -34.37 -7.91 -7.49
CA ALA A 71 -34.07 -6.63 -6.89
C ALA A 71 -32.79 -5.99 -7.51
N HIS A 72 -31.82 -6.84 -7.89
CA HIS A 72 -30.60 -6.41 -8.58
C HIS A 72 -30.77 -6.32 -10.11
N GLY A 73 -31.90 -6.74 -10.68
CA GLY A 73 -32.21 -6.63 -12.10
C GLY A 73 -31.50 -7.67 -12.98
N HIS A 74 -31.03 -8.78 -12.41
CA HIS A 74 -30.32 -9.83 -13.15
C HIS A 74 -31.22 -10.57 -14.16
N ASP A 75 -32.53 -10.52 -13.98
CA ASP A 75 -33.53 -11.02 -14.91
C ASP A 75 -33.58 -10.26 -16.25
N ARG A 76 -32.93 -9.11 -16.33
CA ARG A 76 -32.88 -8.21 -17.52
C ARG A 76 -31.47 -7.97 -18.04
N ASP A 77 -30.45 -8.51 -17.36
CA ASP A 77 -29.05 -8.31 -17.73
C ASP A 77 -28.48 -9.58 -18.37
N GLY A 78 -28.16 -9.51 -19.68
CA GLY A 78 -27.55 -10.59 -20.43
C GLY A 78 -26.18 -11.05 -19.91
N ALA A 79 -25.50 -10.27 -19.07
CA ALA A 79 -24.26 -10.68 -18.41
C ALA A 79 -24.46 -11.89 -17.48
N TYR A 80 -25.69 -12.09 -16.99
CA TYR A 80 -26.07 -13.20 -16.09
C TYR A 80 -26.66 -14.42 -16.83
N ASP A 81 -26.80 -14.37 -18.13
CA ASP A 81 -27.37 -15.49 -18.92
C ASP A 81 -26.51 -16.75 -18.94
N ASN A 82 -25.25 -16.65 -18.54
CA ASN A 82 -24.32 -17.78 -18.37
C ASN A 82 -24.27 -18.29 -16.92
N VAL A 83 -25.17 -17.84 -16.05
CA VAL A 83 -25.32 -18.39 -14.70
C VAL A 83 -25.96 -19.77 -14.81
N VAL A 84 -25.25 -20.80 -14.34
CA VAL A 84 -25.68 -22.22 -14.42
C VAL A 84 -26.25 -22.71 -13.08
N LEU A 85 -25.99 -21.98 -12.00
CA LEU A 85 -26.52 -22.27 -10.67
C LEU A 85 -26.67 -20.96 -9.87
N HIS A 86 -27.84 -20.75 -9.31
CA HIS A 86 -28.11 -19.68 -8.36
C HIS A 86 -28.09 -20.28 -6.95
N VAL A 87 -27.12 -19.83 -6.13
CA VAL A 87 -26.93 -20.31 -4.75
C VAL A 87 -27.53 -19.29 -3.80
N VAL A 88 -28.38 -19.75 -2.89
CA VAL A 88 -29.11 -18.84 -2.00
C VAL A 88 -29.11 -19.32 -0.55
N GLY A 89 -29.19 -18.38 0.40
CA GLY A 89 -29.46 -18.71 1.79
C GLY A 89 -30.92 -19.09 2.03
N ASN A 90 -31.85 -18.50 1.26
CA ASN A 90 -33.28 -18.75 1.35
C ASN A 90 -33.88 -18.69 -0.06
N ALA A 91 -34.55 -19.78 -0.45
CA ALA A 91 -35.21 -19.92 -1.75
C ALA A 91 -36.68 -19.49 -1.66
N ASP A 92 -36.92 -18.18 -1.56
CA ASP A 92 -38.25 -17.59 -1.42
C ASP A 92 -39.01 -17.46 -2.77
N VAL A 93 -38.30 -17.51 -3.90
CA VAL A 93 -38.87 -17.43 -5.25
C VAL A 93 -38.02 -18.19 -6.27
N ASN A 94 -38.63 -18.73 -7.32
CA ASN A 94 -37.93 -19.27 -8.48
C ASN A 94 -37.54 -18.14 -9.43
N VAL A 95 -36.27 -18.09 -9.83
CA VAL A 95 -35.76 -17.02 -10.68
C VAL A 95 -35.59 -17.44 -12.13
N LYS A 96 -35.70 -16.45 -13.03
CA LYS A 96 -35.51 -16.62 -14.48
C LYS A 96 -34.40 -15.70 -14.96
N ASN A 97 -33.65 -16.18 -15.99
CA ASN A 97 -32.70 -15.35 -16.70
C ASN A 97 -33.39 -14.37 -17.69
N SER A 98 -32.63 -13.57 -18.42
CA SER A 98 -33.16 -12.60 -19.37
C SER A 98 -33.93 -13.25 -20.57
N ARG A 99 -33.70 -14.54 -20.80
CA ARG A 99 -34.37 -15.33 -21.87
C ARG A 99 -35.68 -15.95 -21.38
N GLY A 100 -35.98 -15.84 -20.09
CA GLY A 100 -37.18 -16.42 -19.48
C GLY A 100 -37.04 -17.86 -19.00
N ASP A 101 -35.81 -18.44 -19.07
CA ASP A 101 -35.51 -19.79 -18.60
C ASP A 101 -35.36 -19.81 -17.09
N TYR A 102 -35.91 -20.81 -16.42
CA TYR A 102 -35.71 -21.01 -14.99
C TYR A 102 -34.26 -21.45 -14.70
N LEU A 103 -33.62 -20.79 -13.74
CA LEU A 103 -32.27 -21.16 -13.27
C LEU A 103 -32.36 -22.27 -12.22
N PRO A 104 -31.48 -23.28 -12.26
CA PRO A 104 -31.28 -24.18 -11.14
C PRO A 104 -30.91 -23.37 -9.89
N GLN A 105 -31.61 -23.61 -8.76
CA GLN A 105 -31.37 -22.99 -7.48
C GLN A 105 -30.95 -24.02 -6.45
N MET A 106 -30.05 -23.62 -5.55
CA MET A 106 -29.58 -24.44 -4.44
C MET A 106 -29.56 -23.62 -3.16
N VAL A 107 -30.12 -24.16 -2.08
CA VAL A 107 -29.96 -23.55 -0.76
C VAL A 107 -28.63 -23.99 -0.18
N LEU A 108 -27.82 -23.01 0.26
CA LEU A 108 -26.56 -23.23 0.91
C LEU A 108 -26.63 -22.73 2.36
N GLU A 109 -26.48 -23.65 3.29
CA GLU A 109 -26.43 -23.31 4.72
C GLU A 109 -25.01 -22.96 5.13
N VAL A 110 -24.88 -21.89 5.92
CA VAL A 110 -23.62 -21.57 6.58
C VAL A 110 -23.52 -22.44 7.83
N PRO A 111 -22.48 -23.27 7.99
CA PRO A 111 -22.29 -24.05 9.21
C PRO A 111 -22.31 -23.18 10.45
N SER A 112 -23.01 -23.61 11.51
CA SER A 112 -23.15 -22.84 12.75
C SER A 112 -21.78 -22.47 13.36
N ALA A 113 -20.83 -23.40 13.34
CA ALA A 113 -19.47 -23.17 13.82
C ALA A 113 -18.77 -22.04 13.05
N VAL A 114 -18.88 -22.00 11.72
CA VAL A 114 -18.29 -20.92 10.90
C VAL A 114 -18.93 -19.58 11.24
N LYS A 115 -20.24 -19.55 11.43
CA LYS A 115 -20.98 -18.33 11.80
C LYS A 115 -20.55 -17.82 13.18
N GLU A 116 -20.53 -18.69 14.19
CA GLU A 116 -20.11 -18.38 15.55
C GLU A 116 -18.67 -17.87 15.60
N HIS A 117 -17.74 -18.57 14.96
CA HIS A 117 -16.34 -18.15 14.88
C HIS A 117 -16.16 -16.80 14.15
N TYR A 118 -17.00 -16.54 13.14
CA TYR A 118 -16.94 -15.25 12.45
C TYR A 118 -17.45 -14.10 13.33
N GLU A 119 -18.53 -14.32 14.07
CA GLU A 119 -19.04 -13.36 15.04
C GLU A 119 -18.02 -13.09 16.16
N GLU A 120 -17.30 -14.12 16.66
CA GLU A 120 -16.19 -13.97 17.59
C GLU A 120 -15.10 -13.04 17.02
N LEU A 121 -14.67 -13.27 15.77
CA LEU A 121 -13.66 -12.43 15.11
C LEU A 121 -14.09 -10.97 14.96
N LEU A 122 -15.38 -10.71 14.76
CA LEU A 122 -15.93 -9.37 14.63
C LEU A 122 -16.06 -8.64 15.97
N GLN A 123 -16.37 -9.36 17.06
CA GLN A 123 -16.68 -8.78 18.35
C GLN A 123 -15.49 -8.69 19.30
N THR A 124 -14.41 -9.44 19.06
CA THR A 124 -13.26 -9.46 19.97
C THR A 124 -12.55 -8.09 20.02
N ASP A 125 -12.20 -7.65 21.22
CA ASP A 125 -11.36 -6.47 21.47
C ASP A 125 -9.86 -6.80 21.35
N GLN A 126 -9.49 -8.07 21.26
CA GLN A 126 -8.10 -8.50 21.13
C GLN A 126 -7.57 -8.26 19.74
N TYR A 127 -6.28 -7.98 19.65
CA TYR A 127 -5.61 -7.69 18.41
C TYR A 127 -4.35 -8.53 18.22
N PRO A 128 -4.18 -9.24 17.09
CA PRO A 128 -5.17 -9.39 16.00
C PRO A 128 -6.38 -10.24 16.42
N PRO A 129 -7.53 -10.14 15.74
CA PRO A 129 -8.75 -10.87 16.14
C PRO A 129 -8.55 -12.38 16.32
N CYS A 130 -7.70 -12.99 15.49
CA CYS A 130 -7.38 -14.43 15.51
C CYS A 130 -6.16 -14.79 16.36
N TYR A 131 -5.75 -13.94 17.33
CA TYR A 131 -4.52 -14.09 18.11
C TYR A 131 -4.37 -15.50 18.72
N SER A 132 -5.47 -16.11 19.17
CA SER A 132 -5.46 -17.38 19.90
C SER A 132 -4.96 -18.58 19.09
N ILE A 133 -5.05 -18.52 17.74
CA ILE A 133 -4.59 -19.61 16.88
C ILE A 133 -3.17 -19.43 16.35
N ILE A 134 -2.64 -18.21 16.41
CA ILE A 134 -1.35 -17.87 15.79
C ILE A 134 -0.22 -18.77 16.23
N PRO A 135 -0.03 -19.10 17.52
CA PRO A 135 1.04 -19.99 17.97
C PRO A 135 0.96 -21.41 17.40
N ASN A 136 -0.24 -21.83 16.98
CA ASN A 136 -0.52 -23.17 16.49
C ASN A 136 -0.56 -23.27 14.95
N LEU A 137 -0.34 -22.18 14.24
CA LEU A 137 -0.31 -22.18 12.78
C LEU A 137 0.89 -22.95 12.25
N SER A 138 0.69 -23.72 11.19
CA SER A 138 1.79 -24.44 10.56
C SER A 138 2.80 -23.45 9.95
N ARG A 139 4.09 -23.77 10.06
CA ARG A 139 5.16 -22.92 9.48
C ARG A 139 4.99 -22.71 7.97
N LEU A 140 4.53 -23.74 7.26
CA LEU A 140 4.28 -23.66 5.81
C LEU A 140 3.17 -22.65 5.49
N LEU A 141 2.07 -22.67 6.25
CA LEU A 141 0.97 -21.72 6.08
C LEU A 141 1.45 -20.29 6.34
N VAL A 142 2.14 -20.06 7.46
CA VAL A 142 2.69 -18.74 7.82
C VAL A 142 3.61 -18.25 6.71
N HIS A 143 4.62 -19.02 6.31
CA HIS A 143 5.57 -18.63 5.27
C HIS A 143 4.86 -18.30 3.93
N SER A 144 3.98 -19.19 3.49
CA SER A 144 3.25 -18.99 2.23
C SER A 144 2.31 -17.76 2.26
N TRP A 145 1.72 -17.46 3.43
CA TRP A 145 0.88 -16.29 3.56
C TRP A 145 1.70 -15.00 3.63
N MET A 146 2.81 -15.00 4.37
CA MET A 146 3.74 -13.87 4.43
C MET A 146 4.30 -13.52 3.05
N ALA A 147 4.70 -14.49 2.24
CA ALA A 147 5.17 -14.26 0.87
C ALA A 147 4.07 -13.63 -0.02
N ALA A 148 2.83 -14.08 0.10
CA ALA A 148 1.71 -13.49 -0.62
C ALA A 148 1.46 -12.03 -0.18
N LEU A 149 1.53 -11.74 1.12
CA LEU A 149 1.36 -10.39 1.67
C LEU A 149 2.50 -9.44 1.27
N GLN A 150 3.73 -9.92 1.17
CA GLN A 150 4.86 -9.14 0.62
C GLN A 150 4.57 -8.70 -0.81
N THR A 151 4.10 -9.64 -1.64
CA THR A 151 3.73 -9.35 -3.03
C THR A 151 2.61 -8.32 -3.10
N GLU A 152 1.52 -8.52 -2.35
CA GLU A 152 0.41 -7.55 -2.29
C GLU A 152 0.89 -6.16 -1.85
N ARG A 153 1.82 -6.10 -0.90
CA ARG A 153 2.40 -4.85 -0.41
C ARG A 153 3.20 -4.12 -1.49
N LEU A 154 4.03 -4.83 -2.23
CA LEU A 154 4.81 -4.27 -3.34
C LEU A 154 3.89 -3.84 -4.48
N GLU A 155 2.88 -4.62 -4.83
CA GLU A 155 1.90 -4.25 -5.85
C GLU A 155 1.12 -2.98 -5.47
N LYS A 156 0.69 -2.86 -4.21
CA LYS A 156 0.02 -1.64 -3.73
C LYS A 156 0.92 -0.40 -3.82
N LYS A 157 2.20 -0.53 -3.44
CA LYS A 157 3.18 0.54 -3.58
C LYS A 157 3.46 0.87 -5.04
N THR A 158 3.52 -0.14 -5.89
CA THR A 158 3.68 0.01 -7.35
C THR A 158 2.55 0.82 -7.96
N GLU A 159 1.30 0.53 -7.57
CA GLU A 159 0.14 1.29 -8.04
C GLU A 159 0.24 2.78 -7.66
N ALA A 160 0.65 3.08 -6.43
CA ALA A 160 0.85 4.46 -6.00
C ALA A 160 1.99 5.16 -6.79
N ILE A 161 3.07 4.44 -7.11
CA ILE A 161 4.18 4.94 -7.95
C ILE A 161 3.69 5.19 -9.37
N ARG A 162 2.92 4.27 -9.96
CA ARG A 162 2.35 4.40 -11.30
C ARG A 162 1.47 5.65 -11.41
N GLN A 163 0.60 5.88 -10.41
CA GLN A 163 -0.25 7.08 -10.35
C GLN A 163 0.58 8.37 -10.28
N ARG A 164 1.72 8.37 -9.56
CA ARG A 164 2.66 9.51 -9.57
C ARG A 164 3.27 9.72 -10.94
N ALA A 165 3.69 8.66 -11.62
CA ALA A 165 4.23 8.76 -12.97
C ALA A 165 3.19 9.31 -13.95
N GLU A 166 1.94 8.87 -13.88
CA GLU A 166 0.85 9.37 -14.71
C GLU A 166 0.59 10.86 -14.49
N ARG A 167 0.54 11.29 -13.21
CA ARG A 167 0.38 12.73 -12.88
C ARG A 167 1.55 13.57 -13.38
N ALA A 168 2.74 13.00 -13.47
CA ALA A 168 3.95 13.63 -13.99
C ALA A 168 4.10 13.46 -15.53
N GLY A 169 3.00 13.23 -16.27
CA GLY A 169 3.03 13.10 -17.72
C GLY A 169 3.81 11.86 -18.24
N GLY A 170 3.91 10.81 -17.42
CA GLY A 170 4.62 9.57 -17.74
C GLY A 170 6.09 9.54 -17.28
N SER A 171 6.55 10.57 -16.58
CA SER A 171 7.93 10.64 -16.08
C SER A 171 8.14 9.74 -14.87
N TRP A 172 8.89 8.66 -15.02
CA TRP A 172 9.32 7.78 -13.93
C TRP A 172 10.40 8.41 -13.05
N GLU A 173 11.19 9.35 -13.58
CA GLU A 173 12.16 10.11 -12.81
C GLU A 173 11.47 11.03 -11.80
N ASP A 174 10.43 11.76 -12.25
CA ASP A 174 9.62 12.60 -11.34
C ASP A 174 8.86 11.74 -10.31
N ALA A 175 8.31 10.59 -10.72
CA ALA A 175 7.67 9.65 -9.79
C ALA A 175 8.64 9.13 -8.72
N TYR A 176 9.89 8.88 -9.11
CA TYR A 176 10.95 8.49 -8.19
C TYR A 176 11.25 9.62 -7.19
N PHE A 177 11.45 10.85 -7.68
CA PHE A 177 11.69 12.01 -6.81
C PHE A 177 10.55 12.22 -5.81
N VAL A 178 9.31 12.22 -6.29
CA VAL A 178 8.13 12.40 -5.43
C VAL A 178 8.02 11.27 -4.40
N THR A 179 8.31 10.03 -4.79
CA THR A 179 8.28 8.88 -3.87
C THR A 179 9.39 8.98 -2.82
N LEU A 180 10.60 9.38 -3.24
CA LEU A 180 11.74 9.60 -2.34
C LEU A 180 11.41 10.71 -1.34
N ALA A 181 10.99 11.85 -1.82
CA ALA A 181 10.62 13.00 -1.01
C ALA A 181 9.53 12.67 0.02
N ARG A 182 8.45 12.01 -0.41
CA ARG A 182 7.39 11.56 0.50
C ARG A 182 7.94 10.76 1.69
N ASN A 183 8.88 9.87 1.45
CA ASN A 183 9.46 9.01 2.49
C ASN A 183 10.46 9.75 3.38
N TYR A 184 11.04 10.88 2.92
CA TYR A 184 11.80 11.80 3.78
C TYR A 184 10.92 12.50 4.83
N GLY A 185 9.61 12.50 4.66
CA GLY A 185 8.64 12.99 5.65
C GLY A 185 8.43 12.06 6.86
N PHE A 186 8.91 10.82 6.80
CA PHE A 186 8.83 9.81 7.89
C PHE A 186 7.46 9.74 8.58
N GLY A 187 6.41 9.71 7.81
CA GLY A 187 5.01 9.67 8.25
C GLY A 187 4.42 11.05 8.55
N ILE A 188 4.99 11.81 9.48
CA ILE A 188 4.39 13.07 9.95
C ILE A 188 4.30 14.13 8.86
N ASN A 189 5.33 14.27 8.04
CA ASN A 189 5.38 15.22 6.94
C ASN A 189 5.31 14.55 5.55
N SER A 190 4.93 13.29 5.46
CA SER A 190 4.94 12.57 4.17
C SER A 190 4.09 13.25 3.11
N ASP A 191 2.87 13.70 3.46
CA ASP A 191 1.96 14.37 2.52
C ASP A 191 2.48 15.76 2.13
N ALA A 192 3.08 16.50 3.08
CA ALA A 192 3.69 17.80 2.79
C ALA A 192 4.91 17.66 1.86
N PHE A 193 5.74 16.64 2.06
CA PHE A 193 6.86 16.35 1.17
C PHE A 193 6.39 15.88 -0.22
N GLU A 194 5.31 15.12 -0.33
CA GLU A 194 4.72 14.72 -1.62
C GLU A 194 4.21 15.94 -2.39
N GLU A 195 3.43 16.80 -1.73
CA GLU A 195 2.92 18.05 -2.32
C GLU A 195 4.04 18.98 -2.76
N TRP A 196 5.07 19.15 -1.91
CA TRP A 196 6.26 19.90 -2.25
C TRP A 196 6.97 19.36 -3.48
N ALA A 197 7.23 18.07 -3.51
CA ALA A 197 7.98 17.43 -4.58
C ALA A 197 7.25 17.50 -5.93
N GLN A 198 5.92 17.44 -5.94
CA GLN A 198 5.11 17.61 -7.16
C GLN A 198 5.21 19.02 -7.74
N ARG A 199 5.54 20.03 -6.92
CA ARG A 199 5.71 21.42 -7.34
C ARG A 199 7.14 21.76 -7.76
N VAL A 200 8.12 20.93 -7.40
CA VAL A 200 9.53 21.15 -7.77
C VAL A 200 9.74 20.76 -9.24
N PRO A 201 10.08 21.72 -10.12
CA PRO A 201 10.33 21.42 -11.54
C PRO A 201 11.72 20.80 -11.70
N LEU A 202 11.85 19.47 -11.69
CA LEU A 202 13.14 18.78 -11.80
C LEU A 202 13.93 19.18 -13.05
N SER A 203 13.25 19.53 -14.14
CA SER A 203 13.88 20.04 -15.34
C SER A 203 14.60 21.38 -15.15
N ALA A 204 14.06 22.26 -14.28
CA ALA A 204 14.72 23.51 -13.89
C ALA A 204 15.89 23.24 -12.95
N VAL A 205 15.71 22.37 -11.94
CA VAL A 205 16.77 21.91 -11.03
C VAL A 205 17.93 21.31 -11.83
N GLY A 206 17.63 20.48 -12.82
CA GLY A 206 18.64 19.87 -13.71
C GLY A 206 19.49 20.88 -14.50
N LYS A 207 18.94 22.05 -14.84
CA LYS A 207 19.69 23.14 -15.51
C LYS A 207 20.63 23.88 -14.56
N HIS A 208 20.41 23.80 -13.27
CA HIS A 208 21.15 24.50 -12.22
C HIS A 208 21.92 23.54 -11.29
N ARG A 209 22.07 22.28 -11.71
CA ARG A 209 22.67 21.23 -10.86
C ARG A 209 24.15 21.45 -10.49
N ASP A 210 24.82 22.42 -11.11
CA ASP A 210 26.22 22.79 -10.80
C ASP A 210 26.29 23.84 -9.70
N ASP A 211 25.16 24.40 -9.27
CA ASP A 211 25.08 25.43 -8.24
C ASP A 211 24.17 24.96 -7.10
N LEU A 212 24.82 24.53 -5.99
CA LEU A 212 24.13 24.08 -4.79
C LEU A 212 23.20 25.15 -4.22
N PHE A 213 23.63 26.42 -4.24
CA PHE A 213 22.85 27.52 -3.70
C PHE A 213 21.53 27.73 -4.47
N GLN A 214 21.56 27.58 -5.79
CA GLN A 214 20.37 27.67 -6.61
C GLN A 214 19.44 26.46 -6.42
N ILE A 215 19.98 25.26 -6.22
CA ILE A 215 19.16 24.08 -5.85
C ILE A 215 18.48 24.32 -4.51
N GLU A 216 19.20 24.80 -3.51
CA GLU A 216 18.60 25.13 -2.20
C GLU A 216 17.54 26.22 -2.32
N ALA A 217 17.80 27.27 -3.10
CA ALA A 217 16.83 28.35 -3.34
C ALA A 217 15.52 27.78 -3.93
N MET A 218 15.60 26.92 -4.94
CA MET A 218 14.44 26.27 -5.53
C MET A 218 13.74 25.34 -4.52
N PHE A 219 14.47 24.56 -3.77
CA PHE A 219 13.90 23.59 -2.85
C PHE A 219 13.21 24.25 -1.66
N PHE A 220 13.91 25.16 -0.97
CA PHE A 220 13.32 25.87 0.17
C PHE A 220 12.23 26.86 -0.26
N GLY A 221 12.39 27.47 -1.44
CA GLY A 221 11.40 28.36 -2.00
C GLY A 221 10.10 27.65 -2.36
N GLN A 222 10.17 26.54 -3.10
CA GLN A 222 8.99 25.72 -3.43
C GLN A 222 8.31 25.14 -2.19
N ALA A 223 9.06 24.89 -1.12
CA ALA A 223 8.53 24.49 0.18
C ALA A 223 7.77 25.60 0.92
N GLY A 224 7.78 26.85 0.40
CA GLY A 224 7.19 28.01 1.08
C GLY A 224 7.98 28.49 2.30
N LEU A 225 9.15 27.88 2.57
CA LEU A 225 9.94 28.13 3.79
C LEU A 225 10.80 29.40 3.69
N LEU A 226 10.81 30.09 2.54
CA LEU A 226 11.45 31.39 2.35
C LEU A 226 10.44 32.55 2.44
N ASN A 227 9.19 32.30 2.86
CA ASN A 227 8.18 33.32 3.09
C ASN A 227 8.19 33.79 4.56
N PRO A 228 8.68 35.01 4.89
CA PRO A 228 8.71 35.52 6.26
C PRO A 228 7.33 35.65 6.91
N ASP A 229 6.26 35.87 6.09
CA ASP A 229 4.91 36.07 6.62
C ASP A 229 4.27 34.77 7.10
N ALA A 230 4.83 33.62 6.72
CA ALA A 230 4.43 32.30 7.21
C ALA A 230 5.14 31.89 8.51
N MET A 231 6.11 32.69 8.99
CA MET A 231 6.91 32.40 10.18
C MET A 231 6.29 33.02 11.44
N SER A 232 6.59 32.44 12.61
CA SER A 232 6.33 33.10 13.89
C SER A 232 7.15 34.38 14.03
N THR A 233 6.68 35.32 14.85
CA THR A 233 7.34 36.63 15.04
C THR A 233 8.85 36.49 15.34
N GLN A 234 9.24 35.58 16.23
CA GLN A 234 10.65 35.36 16.60
C GLN A 234 11.44 34.76 15.41
N HIS A 235 10.96 33.71 14.81
CA HIS A 235 11.65 33.08 13.67
C HIS A 235 11.77 34.03 12.47
N ARG A 236 10.77 34.90 12.27
CA ARG A 236 10.82 35.96 11.24
C ARG A 236 11.93 36.97 11.50
N ALA A 237 12.08 37.41 12.75
CA ALA A 237 13.12 38.38 13.11
C ALA A 237 14.52 37.77 12.89
N ASP A 238 14.71 36.53 13.37
CA ASP A 238 15.99 35.79 13.22
C ASP A 238 16.33 35.57 11.74
N ALA A 239 15.36 35.12 10.94
CA ALA A 239 15.54 34.88 9.50
C ALA A 239 15.84 36.16 8.72
N LEU A 240 15.15 37.26 8.99
CA LEU A 240 15.39 38.53 8.30
C LEU A 240 16.73 39.19 8.67
N ALA A 241 17.31 38.84 9.81
CA ALA A 241 18.66 39.26 10.22
C ALA A 241 19.78 38.38 9.61
N ASP A 242 19.42 37.25 9.00
CA ASP A 242 20.34 36.26 8.44
C ASP A 242 20.64 36.55 6.95
N ASP A 243 21.91 36.84 6.64
CA ASP A 243 22.34 37.11 5.26
C ASP A 243 22.10 35.93 4.32
N TYR A 244 22.29 34.70 4.80
CA TYR A 244 22.07 33.51 3.97
C TYR A 244 20.58 33.39 3.59
N PHE A 245 19.67 33.57 4.54
CA PHE A 245 18.24 33.56 4.25
C PHE A 245 17.84 34.64 3.23
N CYS A 246 18.31 35.87 3.44
CA CYS A 246 18.00 37.00 2.57
C CYS A 246 18.49 36.76 1.13
N ARG A 247 19.69 36.25 0.97
CA ARG A 247 20.27 35.92 -0.35
C ARG A 247 19.51 34.76 -0.99
N LEU A 248 19.22 33.70 -0.23
CA LEU A 248 18.49 32.53 -0.73
C LEU A 248 17.08 32.89 -1.21
N ARG A 249 16.40 33.76 -0.47
CA ARG A 249 15.08 34.29 -0.84
C ARG A 249 15.13 35.12 -2.13
N ASN A 250 16.12 36.00 -2.27
CA ASN A 250 16.30 36.81 -3.48
C ASN A 250 16.58 35.93 -4.71
N GLU A 251 17.46 34.91 -4.55
CA GLU A 251 17.75 33.95 -5.61
C GLU A 251 16.49 33.17 -6.02
N TYR A 252 15.71 32.69 -5.02
CA TYR A 252 14.46 32.02 -5.30
C TYR A 252 13.47 32.91 -6.06
N GLN A 253 13.32 34.18 -5.70
CA GLN A 253 12.41 35.11 -6.39
C GLN A 253 12.80 35.26 -7.87
N TYR A 254 14.08 35.37 -8.16
CA TYR A 254 14.58 35.39 -9.54
C TYR A 254 14.26 34.08 -10.30
N LEU A 255 14.57 32.92 -9.68
CA LEU A 255 14.33 31.61 -10.28
C LEU A 255 12.82 31.31 -10.43
N ALA A 256 12.02 31.71 -9.46
CA ALA A 256 10.56 31.55 -9.50
C ALA A 256 9.96 32.35 -10.67
N HIS A 257 10.40 33.58 -10.89
CA HIS A 257 9.98 34.36 -12.05
C HIS A 257 10.44 33.69 -13.35
N LYS A 258 11.72 33.26 -13.43
CA LYS A 258 12.30 32.66 -14.62
C LYS A 258 11.60 31.36 -15.06
N PHE A 259 11.16 30.56 -14.10
CA PHE A 259 10.56 29.22 -14.36
C PHE A 259 9.06 29.16 -14.04
N SER A 260 8.43 30.31 -13.75
CA SER A 260 7.00 30.38 -13.39
C SER A 260 6.64 29.42 -12.25
N MET A 261 7.44 29.43 -11.18
CA MET A 261 7.26 28.53 -10.04
C MET A 261 6.36 29.15 -8.98
N GLU A 262 5.46 28.35 -8.42
CA GLU A 262 4.57 28.76 -7.32
C GLU A 262 4.84 27.90 -6.09
N PRO A 263 5.17 28.49 -4.92
CA PRO A 263 5.46 27.74 -3.70
C PRO A 263 4.20 27.08 -3.14
N MET A 264 4.38 26.01 -2.38
CA MET A 264 3.32 25.46 -1.56
C MET A 264 3.04 26.33 -0.33
N ASP A 265 1.89 26.12 0.32
CA ASP A 265 1.59 26.76 1.61
C ASP A 265 2.48 26.16 2.71
N ALA A 266 3.33 27.00 3.33
CA ALA A 266 4.22 26.58 4.41
C ALA A 266 3.47 26.03 5.65
N LYS A 267 2.19 26.29 5.81
CA LYS A 267 1.35 25.74 6.89
C LYS A 267 1.16 24.24 6.83
N MET A 268 1.46 23.61 5.70
CA MET A 268 1.42 22.16 5.57
C MET A 268 2.53 21.46 6.38
N TRP A 269 3.62 22.18 6.68
CA TRP A 269 4.72 21.61 7.44
C TRP A 269 4.39 21.50 8.93
N ARG A 270 4.66 20.34 9.50
CA ARG A 270 4.50 20.06 10.94
C ARG A 270 5.87 20.03 11.60
N PHE A 271 6.06 20.86 12.63
CA PHE A 271 7.30 20.93 13.43
C PHE A 271 7.09 20.41 14.85
N LEU A 272 5.85 20.47 15.34
CA LEU A 272 5.51 20.07 16.70
C LEU A 272 5.77 18.57 16.92
N ARG A 273 6.39 18.24 18.05
CA ARG A 273 6.76 16.87 18.45
C ARG A 273 7.81 16.20 17.54
N LEU A 274 8.52 16.98 16.71
CA LEU A 274 9.68 16.49 15.97
C LEU A 274 10.97 16.83 16.71
N ARG A 275 11.94 15.91 16.66
CA ARG A 275 13.32 16.24 17.02
C ARG A 275 13.89 17.18 15.93
N PRO A 276 14.73 18.18 16.29
CA PRO A 276 15.24 19.15 15.31
C PRO A 276 15.92 18.52 14.08
N GLN A 277 16.59 17.37 14.25
CA GLN A 277 17.18 16.59 13.14
C GLN A 277 16.17 16.10 12.10
N ASN A 278 14.89 16.08 12.45
CA ASN A 278 13.79 15.67 11.56
C ASN A 278 12.97 16.86 11.05
N PHE A 279 13.39 18.08 11.30
CA PHE A 279 12.71 19.26 10.77
C PHE A 279 12.74 19.26 9.24
N PRO A 280 11.68 19.74 8.59
CA PRO A 280 11.62 19.90 7.13
C PRO A 280 12.86 20.59 6.56
N TYR A 281 13.39 21.63 7.22
CA TYR A 281 14.62 22.32 6.83
C TYR A 281 15.79 21.34 6.63
N ILE A 282 16.02 20.47 7.61
CA ILE A 282 17.12 19.50 7.58
C ILE A 282 16.90 18.47 6.45
N ARG A 283 15.67 17.98 6.30
CA ARG A 283 15.35 16.98 5.28
C ARG A 283 15.41 17.55 3.86
N ILE A 284 14.96 18.78 3.66
CA ILE A 284 15.08 19.49 2.37
C ILE A 284 16.55 19.75 2.03
N SER A 285 17.36 20.18 3.01
CA SER A 285 18.80 20.37 2.81
C SER A 285 19.51 19.06 2.42
N GLN A 286 19.16 17.94 3.08
CA GLN A 286 19.68 16.62 2.71
C GLN A 286 19.31 16.24 1.28
N LEU A 287 18.07 16.50 0.84
CA LEU A 287 17.64 16.24 -0.54
C LEU A 287 18.35 17.18 -1.53
N ALA A 288 18.55 18.47 -1.20
CA ALA A 288 19.29 19.40 -2.02
C ALA A 288 20.73 18.93 -2.25
N ASN A 289 21.40 18.49 -1.17
CA ASN A 289 22.76 17.96 -1.27
C ASN A 289 22.81 16.68 -2.11
N LEU A 290 21.86 15.76 -1.92
CA LEU A 290 21.76 14.52 -2.68
C LEU A 290 21.63 14.79 -4.19
N TYR A 291 20.82 15.78 -4.57
CA TYR A 291 20.62 16.18 -5.96
C TYR A 291 21.83 16.93 -6.54
N TYR A 292 22.49 17.73 -5.75
CA TYR A 292 23.74 18.40 -6.13
C TYR A 292 24.86 17.39 -6.42
N GLU A 293 25.02 16.36 -5.59
CA GLU A 293 26.03 15.32 -5.76
C GLU A 293 25.77 14.40 -6.97
N ARG A 294 24.64 14.57 -7.68
CA ARG A 294 24.26 13.85 -8.92
C ARG A 294 24.12 12.33 -8.79
N ARG A 295 23.90 11.83 -7.58
CA ARG A 295 23.87 10.39 -7.32
C ARG A 295 22.46 9.78 -7.41
N SER A 296 21.41 10.57 -7.30
CA SER A 296 20.04 10.13 -6.95
C SER A 296 19.11 9.89 -8.13
N GLY A 297 19.59 9.67 -9.34
CA GLY A 297 18.71 9.38 -10.48
C GLY A 297 18.15 7.97 -10.45
N LEU A 298 16.98 7.78 -11.05
CA LEU A 298 16.33 6.46 -11.18
C LEU A 298 17.23 5.45 -11.89
N SER A 299 17.97 5.89 -12.92
CA SER A 299 18.90 5.02 -13.63
C SER A 299 19.98 4.45 -12.72
N SER A 300 20.56 5.29 -11.86
CA SER A 300 21.56 4.86 -10.88
C SER A 300 20.99 3.86 -9.87
N LEU A 301 19.73 4.06 -9.44
CA LEU A 301 19.04 3.09 -8.57
C LEU A 301 18.85 1.74 -9.25
N ILE A 302 18.49 1.72 -10.54
CA ILE A 302 18.30 0.47 -11.31
C ILE A 302 19.61 -0.32 -11.45
N GLU A 303 20.74 0.36 -11.48
CA GLU A 303 22.09 -0.24 -11.56
C GLU A 303 22.54 -0.86 -10.24
N CYS A 304 22.02 -0.40 -9.10
CA CYS A 304 22.36 -0.94 -7.79
C CYS A 304 21.94 -2.42 -7.67
N LYS A 305 22.87 -3.25 -7.17
CA LYS A 305 22.64 -4.70 -7.01
C LYS A 305 22.53 -5.11 -5.55
N THR A 306 23.17 -4.39 -4.66
CA THR A 306 23.24 -4.70 -3.22
C THR A 306 22.61 -3.59 -2.36
N ILE A 307 22.37 -3.90 -1.10
CA ILE A 307 21.92 -2.91 -0.12
C ILE A 307 22.98 -1.83 0.07
N GLU A 308 24.23 -2.21 0.07
CA GLU A 308 25.38 -1.30 0.21
C GLU A 308 25.46 -0.30 -0.95
N ASP A 309 25.20 -0.74 -2.19
CA ASP A 309 25.14 0.15 -3.35
C ASP A 309 24.03 1.21 -3.17
N ILE A 310 22.85 0.78 -2.72
CA ILE A 310 21.71 1.70 -2.50
C ILE A 310 21.99 2.63 -1.31
N GLN A 311 22.62 2.11 -0.25
CA GLN A 311 23.02 2.94 0.89
C GLN A 311 24.02 4.01 0.48
N GLN A 312 25.02 3.68 -0.35
CA GLN A 312 26.00 4.66 -0.88
C GLN A 312 25.32 5.66 -1.81
N LEU A 313 24.39 5.21 -2.66
CA LEU A 313 23.63 6.08 -3.56
C LEU A 313 22.82 7.13 -2.80
N LEU A 314 22.17 6.74 -1.70
CA LEU A 314 21.24 7.57 -0.93
C LEU A 314 21.88 8.21 0.31
N ALA A 315 23.15 7.89 0.62
CA ALA A 315 23.86 8.51 1.74
C ALA A 315 24.01 10.01 1.48
N THR A 316 23.56 10.82 2.43
CA THR A 316 23.63 12.28 2.32
C THR A 316 23.79 12.94 3.69
N GLN A 317 24.26 14.16 3.68
CA GLN A 317 24.35 15.07 4.82
C GLN A 317 23.69 16.39 4.46
N VAL A 318 23.56 17.28 5.42
CA VAL A 318 23.08 18.63 5.14
C VAL A 318 24.13 19.47 4.43
N THR A 319 23.69 20.49 3.71
CA THR A 319 24.56 21.49 3.08
C THR A 319 25.25 22.37 4.14
N PRO A 320 26.31 23.11 3.80
CA PRO A 320 27.17 23.78 4.78
C PRO A 320 26.45 24.66 5.80
N TYR A 321 25.50 25.49 5.38
CA TYR A 321 24.75 26.35 6.30
C TYR A 321 24.05 25.55 7.39
N TRP A 322 23.39 24.45 7.02
CA TRP A 322 22.60 23.62 7.93
C TRP A 322 23.45 22.75 8.87
N GLN A 323 24.77 22.75 8.73
CA GLN A 323 25.63 22.09 9.71
C GLN A 323 25.62 22.80 11.06
N THR A 324 25.36 24.10 11.06
CA THR A 324 25.27 24.93 12.27
C THR A 324 23.88 25.50 12.54
N HIS A 325 22.85 25.12 11.75
CA HIS A 325 21.49 25.65 11.91
C HIS A 325 20.44 24.54 11.87
N TYR A 326 19.35 24.72 12.60
CA TYR A 326 18.12 23.91 12.49
C TYR A 326 16.94 24.73 11.95
N THR A 327 17.01 26.05 12.07
CA THR A 327 16.11 27.05 11.51
C THR A 327 16.97 28.22 11.01
N PHE A 328 16.42 29.07 10.17
CA PHE A 328 17.13 30.25 9.69
C PHE A 328 17.49 31.19 10.83
N GLY A 329 18.72 31.71 10.85
CA GLY A 329 19.21 32.71 11.79
C GLY A 329 19.49 32.22 13.21
N ALA A 330 19.18 30.96 13.54
CA ALA A 330 19.42 30.42 14.87
C ALA A 330 20.57 29.40 14.85
N GLU A 331 21.74 29.85 15.27
CA GLU A 331 22.95 29.01 15.34
C GLU A 331 22.83 27.90 16.36
N SER A 332 23.38 26.76 16.03
CA SER A 332 23.50 25.56 16.85
C SER A 332 24.91 24.99 16.79
N ARG A 333 25.20 24.03 17.67
CA ARG A 333 26.48 23.31 17.60
C ARG A 333 26.65 22.64 16.23
N HIS A 334 27.82 22.71 15.67
CA HIS A 334 28.20 22.09 14.40
C HIS A 334 27.94 20.57 14.40
N SER A 335 27.26 20.09 13.34
CA SER A 335 27.04 18.68 13.09
C SER A 335 26.73 18.49 11.60
N GLU A 336 27.30 17.48 10.96
CA GLU A 336 27.01 17.14 9.55
C GLU A 336 25.55 16.69 9.33
N LYS A 337 24.84 16.37 10.40
CA LYS A 337 23.43 15.93 10.40
C LYS A 337 23.15 14.89 9.32
N ARG A 338 24.01 13.87 9.27
CA ARG A 338 23.85 12.73 8.35
C ARG A 338 22.60 11.96 8.69
N MET A 339 21.99 11.36 7.68
CA MET A 339 20.89 10.41 7.89
C MET A 339 21.43 9.18 8.62
N SER A 340 20.73 8.73 9.67
CA SER A 340 21.08 7.51 10.39
C SER A 340 20.88 6.27 9.50
N ALA A 341 21.63 5.20 9.74
CA ALA A 341 21.48 3.94 9.02
C ALA A 341 20.02 3.39 9.13
N ALA A 342 19.38 3.52 10.30
CA ALA A 342 18.00 3.12 10.47
C ALA A 342 17.04 3.95 9.59
N SER A 343 17.21 5.26 9.52
CA SER A 343 16.42 6.13 8.64
C SER A 343 16.65 5.81 7.17
N LEU A 344 17.92 5.55 6.80
CA LEU A 344 18.28 5.18 5.44
C LEU A 344 17.64 3.85 5.02
N ASN A 345 17.65 2.84 5.89
CA ASN A 345 16.99 1.57 5.64
C ASN A 345 15.47 1.75 5.45
N LEU A 346 14.80 2.63 6.22
CA LEU A 346 13.39 2.97 5.99
C LEU A 346 13.15 3.59 4.62
N ILE A 347 14.04 4.46 4.15
CA ILE A 347 13.97 5.01 2.78
C ILE A 347 14.15 3.88 1.75
N ILE A 348 15.09 2.97 1.95
CA ILE A 348 15.31 1.84 1.04
C ILE A 348 14.05 0.96 0.96
N ILE A 349 13.49 0.55 2.10
CA ILE A 349 12.29 -0.31 2.20
C ILE A 349 11.06 0.37 1.57
N ASN A 350 10.94 1.69 1.72
CA ASN A 350 9.72 2.39 1.29
C ASN A 350 9.85 3.14 -0.04
N THR A 351 11.07 3.29 -0.57
CA THR A 351 11.34 3.97 -1.86
C THR A 351 12.08 3.09 -2.84
N ALA A 352 13.33 2.74 -2.53
CA ALA A 352 14.22 2.09 -3.50
C ALA A 352 13.68 0.73 -3.96
N ILE A 353 13.36 -0.14 -3.02
CA ILE A 353 12.85 -1.49 -3.31
C ILE A 353 11.51 -1.45 -4.04
N PRO A 354 10.47 -0.70 -3.59
CA PRO A 354 9.23 -0.57 -4.35
C PRO A 354 9.42 0.05 -5.74
N MET A 355 10.39 0.94 -5.89
CA MET A 355 10.69 1.55 -7.18
C MET A 355 11.30 0.54 -8.16
N LEU A 356 12.23 -0.32 -7.69
CA LEU A 356 12.79 -1.42 -8.49
C LEU A 356 11.70 -2.38 -8.94
N PHE A 357 10.82 -2.78 -8.03
CA PHE A 357 9.70 -3.66 -8.34
C PHE A 357 8.74 -3.01 -9.36
N ALA A 358 8.36 -1.74 -9.15
CA ALA A 358 7.46 -1.01 -10.03
C ALA A 358 8.03 -0.85 -11.46
N VAL A 359 9.33 -0.52 -11.58
CA VAL A 359 10.02 -0.45 -12.88
C VAL A 359 10.11 -1.83 -13.53
N GLY A 360 10.38 -2.88 -12.74
CA GLY A 360 10.41 -4.27 -13.19
C GLY A 360 9.07 -4.67 -13.81
N ARG A 361 7.97 -4.41 -13.12
CA ARG A 361 6.61 -4.66 -13.61
C ARG A 361 6.29 -3.86 -14.88
N HIS A 362 6.61 -2.56 -14.88
CA HIS A 362 6.35 -1.68 -16.04
C HIS A 362 7.14 -2.08 -17.28
N ARG A 363 8.42 -2.44 -17.12
CA ARG A 363 9.32 -2.80 -18.22
C ARG A 363 9.32 -4.28 -18.55
N GLN A 364 8.51 -5.09 -17.85
CA GLN A 364 8.48 -6.56 -17.96
C GLN A 364 9.85 -7.22 -17.72
N LYS A 365 10.60 -6.69 -16.74
CA LYS A 365 11.92 -7.19 -16.31
C LYS A 365 11.79 -7.92 -14.98
N GLU A 366 11.60 -9.24 -15.03
CA GLU A 366 11.46 -10.09 -13.83
C GLU A 366 12.67 -9.96 -12.90
N GLU A 367 13.88 -9.86 -13.43
CA GLU A 367 15.12 -9.67 -12.66
C GLU A 367 15.06 -8.51 -11.65
N LEU A 368 14.35 -7.42 -11.98
CA LEU A 368 14.17 -6.28 -11.07
C LEU A 368 13.15 -6.59 -9.97
N CYS A 369 12.13 -7.38 -10.29
CA CYS A 369 11.14 -7.82 -9.32
C CYS A 369 11.77 -8.80 -8.31
N ASP A 370 12.52 -9.79 -8.79
CA ASP A 370 13.22 -10.76 -7.95
C ASP A 370 14.23 -10.06 -7.04
N ARG A 371 15.03 -9.14 -7.60
CA ARG A 371 15.96 -8.31 -6.83
C ARG A 371 15.26 -7.53 -5.71
N ALA A 372 14.06 -7.01 -5.95
CA ALA A 372 13.31 -6.29 -4.92
C ALA A 372 12.95 -7.20 -3.73
N PHE A 373 12.57 -8.46 -3.98
CA PHE A 373 12.34 -9.44 -2.92
C PHE A 373 13.65 -9.81 -2.20
N ASP A 374 14.70 -10.10 -2.93
CA ASP A 374 16.01 -10.46 -2.36
C ASP A 374 16.55 -9.34 -1.44
N LEU A 375 16.39 -8.08 -1.84
CA LEU A 375 16.81 -6.94 -1.03
C LEU A 375 15.95 -6.77 0.23
N LEU A 376 14.65 -7.10 0.18
CA LEU A 376 13.80 -7.10 1.39
C LEU A 376 14.25 -8.17 2.39
N GLU A 377 14.65 -9.34 1.91
CA GLU A 377 15.11 -10.43 2.78
C GLU A 377 16.49 -10.14 3.42
N GLN A 378 17.35 -9.36 2.76
CA GLN A 378 18.66 -8.98 3.29
C GLN A 378 18.60 -7.89 4.38
N LEU A 379 17.55 -7.08 4.40
CA LEU A 379 17.35 -6.04 5.41
C LEU A 379 16.72 -6.61 6.68
N LYS A 380 17.18 -6.16 7.85
CA LYS A 380 16.56 -6.50 9.13
C LYS A 380 15.13 -6.00 9.20
N ALA A 381 14.29 -6.74 9.92
CA ALA A 381 12.93 -6.34 10.22
C ALA A 381 12.85 -4.92 10.83
N GLU A 382 11.80 -4.20 10.48
CA GLU A 382 11.52 -2.88 11.05
C GLU A 382 11.19 -3.00 12.55
N ASN A 383 11.71 -2.09 13.33
CA ASN A 383 11.38 -2.00 14.76
C ASN A 383 10.27 -0.96 14.96
N ASN A 384 9.03 -1.43 14.98
CA ASN A 384 7.84 -0.61 15.21
C ASN A 384 6.78 -1.38 16.01
N HIS A 385 5.79 -0.67 16.55
CA HIS A 385 4.74 -1.26 17.37
C HIS A 385 3.93 -2.36 16.65
N ILE A 386 3.81 -2.31 15.32
CA ILE A 386 3.08 -3.33 14.55
C ILE A 386 3.83 -4.65 14.65
N VAL A 387 5.13 -4.63 14.37
CA VAL A 387 5.98 -5.83 14.45
C VAL A 387 6.02 -6.37 15.87
N SER A 388 6.14 -5.50 16.88
CA SER A 388 6.12 -5.92 18.29
C SER A 388 4.80 -6.62 18.67
N THR A 389 3.66 -6.09 18.25
CA THR A 389 2.35 -6.71 18.52
C THR A 389 2.25 -8.13 17.93
N TRP A 390 2.74 -8.33 16.69
CA TRP A 390 2.75 -9.65 16.08
C TRP A 390 3.72 -10.61 16.76
N GLN A 391 4.86 -10.11 17.20
CA GLN A 391 5.85 -10.88 17.96
C GLN A 391 5.28 -11.35 19.31
N GLU A 392 4.52 -10.51 20.01
CA GLU A 392 3.80 -10.88 21.23
C GLU A 392 2.78 -12.00 20.99
N CYS A 393 2.23 -12.10 19.78
CA CYS A 393 1.34 -13.18 19.35
C CYS A 393 2.06 -14.46 18.89
N GLY A 394 3.40 -14.46 18.85
CA GLY A 394 4.21 -15.61 18.44
C GLY A 394 4.57 -15.62 16.95
N LEU A 395 4.40 -14.51 16.21
CA LEU A 395 4.88 -14.33 14.84
C LEU A 395 6.15 -13.48 14.85
N GLU A 396 7.28 -14.10 14.60
CA GLU A 396 8.57 -13.42 14.49
C GLU A 396 8.78 -12.84 13.08
N ALA A 397 9.37 -11.65 13.02
CA ALA A 397 9.81 -11.03 11.78
C ALA A 397 11.34 -10.97 11.77
N HIS A 398 11.97 -11.64 10.82
CA HIS A 398 13.43 -11.71 10.69
C HIS A 398 13.96 -10.73 9.66
N SER A 399 13.18 -10.44 8.63
CA SER A 399 13.53 -9.58 7.50
C SER A 399 12.60 -8.37 7.37
N ALA A 400 13.03 -7.40 6.55
CA ALA A 400 12.15 -6.30 6.15
C ALA A 400 10.95 -6.82 5.34
N GLY A 401 11.11 -7.91 4.60
CA GLY A 401 10.02 -8.60 3.92
C GLY A 401 8.93 -9.03 4.89
N ASP A 402 9.32 -9.70 5.98
CA ASP A 402 8.38 -10.11 7.04
C ASP A 402 7.67 -8.91 7.66
N SER A 403 8.41 -7.86 8.03
CA SER A 403 7.79 -6.68 8.64
C SER A 403 6.82 -5.97 7.69
N GLN A 404 7.13 -5.88 6.39
CA GLN A 404 6.23 -5.32 5.39
C GLN A 404 4.99 -6.21 5.15
N ALA A 405 5.13 -7.53 5.22
CA ALA A 405 3.99 -8.45 5.19
C ALA A 405 3.07 -8.28 6.41
N LEU A 406 3.62 -8.18 7.61
CA LEU A 406 2.85 -7.93 8.84
C LEU A 406 2.13 -6.58 8.82
N ILE A 407 2.77 -5.53 8.28
CA ILE A 407 2.13 -4.23 8.07
C ILE A 407 0.97 -4.34 7.06
N GLN A 408 1.15 -5.11 5.99
CA GLN A 408 0.09 -5.38 5.00
C GLN A 408 -1.08 -6.12 5.66
N LEU A 409 -0.79 -7.19 6.40
CA LEU A 409 -1.78 -7.98 7.12
C LEU A 409 -2.60 -7.11 8.08
N LYS A 410 -1.92 -6.27 8.87
CA LYS A 410 -2.60 -5.33 9.76
C LYS A 410 -3.54 -4.40 9.01
N ASN A 411 -2.99 -3.64 8.05
CA ASN A 411 -3.70 -2.50 7.45
C ASN A 411 -4.84 -2.93 6.52
N GLU A 412 -4.67 -4.05 5.80
CA GLU A 412 -5.62 -4.45 4.75
C GLU A 412 -6.57 -5.55 5.20
N TYR A 413 -6.24 -6.27 6.28
CA TYR A 413 -7.06 -7.38 6.77
C TYR A 413 -7.55 -7.15 8.20
N CYS A 414 -6.64 -6.98 9.17
CA CYS A 414 -7.02 -6.95 10.57
C CYS A 414 -7.78 -5.68 10.96
N ASP A 415 -7.28 -4.49 10.56
CA ASP A 415 -7.94 -3.21 10.86
C ASP A 415 -9.29 -3.08 10.15
N ARG A 416 -9.46 -3.78 9.03
CA ARG A 416 -10.72 -3.80 8.26
C ARG A 416 -11.65 -4.94 8.65
N ARG A 417 -11.24 -5.79 9.59
CA ARG A 417 -11.97 -7.03 9.96
C ARG A 417 -12.27 -7.93 8.73
N ASP A 418 -11.40 -7.91 7.72
CA ASP A 418 -11.55 -8.69 6.48
C ASP A 418 -11.03 -10.13 6.67
N CYS A 419 -11.51 -10.79 7.71
CA CYS A 419 -11.07 -12.12 8.13
C CYS A 419 -11.45 -13.22 7.13
N LEU A 420 -12.55 -13.03 6.38
CA LEU A 420 -13.00 -13.97 5.34
C LEU A 420 -12.03 -14.08 4.15
N ARG A 421 -11.14 -13.10 3.97
CA ARG A 421 -10.11 -13.11 2.92
C ARG A 421 -8.72 -13.46 3.43
N CYS A 422 -8.55 -13.57 4.73
CA CYS A 422 -7.28 -13.84 5.38
C CYS A 422 -7.06 -15.35 5.54
N ARG A 423 -5.84 -15.84 5.22
CA ARG A 423 -5.52 -17.26 5.43
C ARG A 423 -5.50 -17.64 6.92
N PHE A 424 -5.09 -16.74 7.80
CA PHE A 424 -5.19 -16.97 9.25
C PHE A 424 -6.66 -16.96 9.70
N GLY A 425 -7.48 -16.07 9.10
CA GLY A 425 -8.92 -16.09 9.30
C GLY A 425 -9.55 -17.42 8.89
N TYR A 426 -9.10 -17.99 7.77
CA TYR A 426 -9.57 -19.32 7.32
C TYR A 426 -9.29 -20.41 8.37
N GLU A 427 -8.08 -20.46 8.91
CA GLU A 427 -7.75 -21.46 9.94
C GLU A 427 -8.57 -21.25 11.24
N TYR A 428 -8.91 -20.00 11.56
CA TYR A 428 -9.77 -19.68 12.68
C TYR A 428 -11.20 -20.16 12.44
N LEU A 429 -11.77 -19.89 11.28
CA LEU A 429 -13.15 -20.18 10.94
C LEU A 429 -13.41 -21.68 10.75
N SER A 430 -12.42 -22.44 10.28
CA SER A 430 -12.52 -23.90 10.05
C SER A 430 -12.16 -24.75 11.26
N ARG A 431 -12.00 -24.14 12.45
CA ARG A 431 -11.75 -24.92 13.70
C ARG A 431 -12.94 -25.83 14.03
N GLY A 432 -12.62 -27.08 14.35
CA GLY A 432 -13.61 -28.07 14.76
C GLY A 432 -14.32 -28.82 13.62
N GLU A 433 -14.01 -28.48 12.35
CA GLU A 433 -14.54 -29.17 11.17
C GLU A 433 -13.55 -30.20 10.55
N ARG A 434 -12.35 -30.37 11.15
CA ARG A 434 -11.32 -31.33 10.72
C ARG A 434 -11.21 -32.53 11.65
#